data_dbc9a575f9116605eec309993bbb7c52
#
_entry.id   dbc9a575f9116605eec309993bbb7c52
#
_cell.length_a   1.000
_cell.length_b   1.000
_cell.length_c   1.000
_cell.angle_alpha   90.00
_cell.angle_beta   90.00
_cell.angle_gamma   90.00
#
_symmetry.space_group_name_H-M   'P 1'
#
loop_
_entity.id
_entity.type
_entity.pdbx_description
1 polymer ?
#
loop_
_entity_poly.entity_id
_entity_poly.type
_entity_poly.pdbx_seq_one_letter_code
_entity_poly.pdbx_strand_id
1 'polypeptide(L)'
;MPRRTRYLIALLPLMMLSALFGYLWRDVEPEQPALPPHSYVKALRQAHEGQPGAARVLYQQLQRRDLPAIRRAALYTELPNYPSAQAFKLAQADLDHADAIVRRAAVSAISRLLPGPQRSLILGPLLEDSDQSVRFAAVGALLGVDPDSVGLYIRALHEAIQAQEQVLLAQPEDADAQVQLARLYLHEDEYAKASAAVERALAGNDRNLDAVALKVTVLERQGAHDASRQVLADALAATPDSAFLQHELGRWLIRHDQQEYALLALSRAVELEPDNAEYRLTLAMTLHGLEQLDAAQRQLEAILSRTPANRQARVLLIEYWKESGQLQNVQVLLAELERQNPDDPFLQKDL
;
A
#
# COMPACT_ATOMS: atom_id res chain seq x y z
N MET A 1 -41.75 67.45 4.10
CA MET A 1 -41.35 66.07 3.84
C MET A 1 -41.52 65.25 5.13
N PRO A 2 -42.30 64.18 5.15
CA PRO A 2 -42.56 63.45 6.35
C PRO A 2 -41.27 62.71 6.82
N ARG A 3 -41.10 62.65 8.16
CA ARG A 3 -39.90 62.04 8.80
C ARG A 3 -39.53 60.63 8.31
N ARG A 4 -40.47 59.86 7.76
CA ARG A 4 -40.25 58.49 7.21
C ARG A 4 -39.37 58.48 5.97
N THR A 5 -39.40 59.50 5.11
CA THR A 5 -38.58 59.58 3.88
C THR A 5 -37.11 59.90 4.16
N ARG A 6 -36.79 60.53 5.29
CA ARG A 6 -35.41 60.80 5.69
C ARG A 6 -34.66 59.55 6.16
N TYR A 7 -35.33 58.56 6.76
CA TYR A 7 -34.72 57.31 7.18
C TYR A 7 -34.50 56.36 6.00
N LEU A 8 -35.35 56.38 4.98
CA LEU A 8 -35.15 55.58 3.77
C LEU A 8 -33.95 56.09 2.93
N ILE A 9 -33.68 57.37 2.88
CA ILE A 9 -32.54 57.96 2.14
C ILE A 9 -31.21 57.67 2.87
N ALA A 10 -31.21 57.51 4.21
CA ALA A 10 -30.02 57.17 4.98
C ALA A 10 -29.71 55.65 4.98
N LEU A 11 -30.71 54.81 4.75
CA LEU A 11 -30.54 53.34 4.70
C LEU A 11 -29.91 52.84 3.38
N LEU A 12 -30.14 53.54 2.27
CA LEU A 12 -29.61 53.17 0.95
C LEU A 12 -28.08 53.20 0.88
N PRO A 13 -27.36 54.24 1.36
CA PRO A 13 -25.90 54.24 1.36
C PRO A 13 -25.30 53.19 2.36
N LEU A 14 -26.01 52.92 3.45
CA LEU A 14 -25.56 51.89 4.41
C LEU A 14 -25.65 50.47 3.83
N MET A 15 -26.70 50.17 3.08
CA MET A 15 -26.85 48.91 2.34
C MET A 15 -25.82 48.81 1.20
N MET A 16 -25.53 49.91 0.49
CA MET A 16 -24.47 49.91 -0.53
C MET A 16 -23.07 49.68 0.10
N LEU A 17 -22.81 50.31 1.24
CA LEU A 17 -21.53 50.12 1.96
C LEU A 17 -21.38 48.68 2.49
N SER A 18 -22.44 48.05 3.00
CA SER A 18 -22.40 46.67 3.43
C SER A 18 -22.27 45.71 2.26
N ALA A 19 -22.89 45.98 1.11
CA ALA A 19 -22.73 45.21 -0.10
C ALA A 19 -21.31 45.36 -0.71
N LEU A 20 -20.76 46.57 -0.69
CA LEU A 20 -19.39 46.85 -1.13
C LEU A 20 -18.37 46.20 -0.19
N PHE A 21 -18.61 46.25 1.13
CA PHE A 21 -17.77 45.60 2.13
C PHE A 21 -17.85 44.06 1.99
N GLY A 22 -19.03 43.49 1.76
CA GLY A 22 -19.20 42.06 1.46
C GLY A 22 -18.58 41.64 0.14
N TYR A 23 -18.57 42.53 -0.88
CA TYR A 23 -17.89 42.29 -2.16
C TYR A 23 -16.37 42.39 -2.04
N LEU A 24 -15.84 43.32 -1.23
CA LEU A 24 -14.40 43.45 -0.96
C LEU A 24 -13.88 42.39 0.01
N TRP A 25 -14.74 41.81 0.84
CA TRP A 25 -14.44 40.67 1.74
C TRP A 25 -14.91 39.35 1.18
N ARG A 26 -15.37 39.31 -0.06
CA ARG A 26 -15.51 38.02 -0.76
C ARG A 26 -14.11 37.46 -0.80
N ASP A 27 -13.93 36.37 -0.04
CA ASP A 27 -12.67 35.68 0.05
C ASP A 27 -12.12 35.47 -1.36
N VAL A 28 -11.19 36.31 -1.74
CA VAL A 28 -10.18 35.91 -2.72
C VAL A 28 -9.45 34.83 -1.99
N GLU A 29 -9.85 33.56 -2.21
CA GLU A 29 -8.99 32.44 -1.83
C GLU A 29 -7.58 32.85 -2.26
N PRO A 30 -6.61 32.91 -1.32
CA PRO A 30 -5.28 33.36 -1.69
C PRO A 30 -4.83 32.37 -2.79
N GLU A 31 -4.68 32.89 -4.00
CA GLU A 31 -4.20 32.15 -5.14
C GLU A 31 -2.92 31.48 -4.68
N GLN A 32 -3.00 30.16 -4.40
CA GLN A 32 -1.85 29.42 -3.89
C GLN A 32 -0.73 29.65 -4.90
N PRO A 33 0.43 30.19 -4.51
CA PRO A 33 1.49 30.55 -5.43
C PRO A 33 1.76 29.33 -6.31
N ALA A 34 1.65 29.50 -7.63
CA ALA A 34 1.85 28.43 -8.60
C ALA A 34 3.18 27.73 -8.28
N LEU A 35 3.09 26.48 -7.86
CA LEU A 35 4.28 25.70 -7.48
C LEU A 35 5.27 25.71 -8.66
N PRO A 36 6.56 25.92 -8.42
CA PRO A 36 7.55 25.91 -9.47
C PRO A 36 7.45 24.62 -10.30
N PRO A 37 7.71 24.62 -11.61
CA PRO A 37 7.42 23.52 -12.55
C PRO A 37 7.91 22.14 -12.13
N HIS A 38 8.88 22.07 -11.24
CA HIS A 38 9.48 20.83 -10.72
C HIS A 38 9.49 20.80 -9.19
N SER A 39 8.49 21.38 -8.52
CA SER A 39 8.41 21.30 -7.06
C SER A 39 8.14 19.86 -6.59
N TYR A 40 8.69 19.51 -5.43
CA TYR A 40 8.44 18.23 -4.76
C TYR A 40 6.94 17.88 -4.67
N VAL A 41 6.12 18.85 -4.21
CA VAL A 41 4.68 18.64 -4.02
C VAL A 41 3.99 18.34 -5.35
N LYS A 42 4.37 19.07 -6.41
CA LYS A 42 3.81 18.82 -7.74
C LYS A 42 4.21 17.44 -8.27
N ALA A 43 5.47 17.03 -8.11
CA ALA A 43 5.97 15.74 -8.55
C ALA A 43 5.29 14.59 -7.78
N LEU A 44 5.17 14.70 -6.46
CA LEU A 44 4.48 13.71 -5.64
C LEU A 44 3.00 13.56 -6.04
N ARG A 45 2.30 14.68 -6.21
CA ARG A 45 0.90 14.66 -6.66
C ARG A 45 0.77 14.07 -8.06
N GLN A 46 1.63 14.46 -9.01
CA GLN A 46 1.62 13.93 -10.36
C GLN A 46 1.87 12.41 -10.37
N ALA A 47 2.76 11.92 -9.51
CA ALA A 47 3.01 10.50 -9.33
C ALA A 47 1.79 9.80 -8.69
N HIS A 48 1.21 10.38 -7.65
CA HIS A 48 0.05 9.80 -6.97
C HIS A 48 -1.19 9.72 -7.88
N GLU A 49 -1.41 10.74 -8.69
CA GLU A 49 -2.54 10.82 -9.64
C GLU A 49 -2.29 10.11 -10.98
N GLY A 50 -1.12 9.51 -11.20
CA GLY A 50 -0.80 8.80 -12.44
C GLY A 50 -0.82 9.70 -13.68
N GLN A 51 -0.43 10.97 -13.55
CA GLN A 51 -0.46 11.92 -14.67
C GLN A 51 0.63 11.64 -15.71
N PRO A 52 0.48 12.09 -16.96
CA PRO A 52 1.52 11.95 -17.98
C PRO A 52 2.89 12.47 -17.50
N GLY A 53 3.94 11.68 -17.74
CA GLY A 53 5.31 11.98 -17.30
C GLY A 53 5.57 11.82 -15.79
N ALA A 54 4.69 11.17 -15.06
CA ALA A 54 4.80 10.94 -13.62
C ALA A 54 6.13 10.28 -13.23
N ALA A 55 6.52 9.21 -13.90
CA ALA A 55 7.81 8.54 -13.68
C ALA A 55 8.99 9.51 -13.80
N ARG A 56 9.02 10.30 -14.87
CA ARG A 56 10.13 11.23 -15.12
C ARG A 56 10.28 12.27 -14.01
N VAL A 57 9.18 12.89 -13.57
CA VAL A 57 9.25 13.91 -12.51
C VAL A 57 9.59 13.30 -11.17
N LEU A 58 9.09 12.08 -10.88
CA LEU A 58 9.44 11.33 -9.67
C LEU A 58 10.95 11.04 -9.62
N TYR A 59 11.51 10.53 -10.71
CA TYR A 59 12.95 10.23 -10.79
C TYR A 59 13.81 11.49 -10.71
N GLN A 60 13.41 12.61 -11.34
CA GLN A 60 14.09 13.89 -11.22
C GLN A 60 14.14 14.39 -9.78
N GLN A 61 13.06 14.20 -9.00
CA GLN A 61 13.09 14.56 -7.58
C GLN A 61 14.01 13.63 -6.77
N LEU A 62 14.01 12.32 -7.04
CA LEU A 62 14.89 11.37 -6.38
C LEU A 62 16.39 11.57 -6.72
N GLN A 63 16.70 12.20 -7.85
CA GLN A 63 18.09 12.57 -8.22
C GLN A 63 18.63 13.78 -7.45
N ARG A 64 17.75 14.55 -6.80
CA ARG A 64 18.17 15.75 -6.05
C ARG A 64 18.88 15.35 -4.76
N ARG A 65 20.04 15.96 -4.51
CA ARG A 65 20.83 15.74 -3.29
C ARG A 65 20.39 16.61 -2.12
N ASP A 66 19.68 17.69 -2.39
CA ASP A 66 19.20 18.68 -1.41
C ASP A 66 17.82 18.36 -0.82
N LEU A 67 17.23 17.21 -1.21
CA LEU A 67 15.90 16.85 -0.75
C LEU A 67 15.94 16.31 0.69
N PRO A 68 15.16 16.87 1.63
CA PRO A 68 15.08 16.35 2.99
C PRO A 68 14.70 14.87 3.04
N ALA A 69 15.28 14.11 3.97
CA ALA A 69 15.13 12.66 4.08
C ALA A 69 13.66 12.19 4.08
N ILE A 70 12.79 12.85 4.87
CA ILE A 70 11.36 12.53 4.95
C ILE A 70 10.68 12.71 3.58
N ARG A 71 11.01 13.79 2.86
CA ARG A 71 10.44 14.02 1.52
C ARG A 71 10.94 12.99 0.50
N ARG A 72 12.23 12.62 0.61
CA ARG A 72 12.83 11.58 -0.23
C ARG A 72 12.16 10.23 0.04
N ALA A 73 11.97 9.86 1.31
CA ALA A 73 11.28 8.65 1.72
C ALA A 73 9.83 8.59 1.21
N ALA A 74 9.10 9.70 1.22
CA ALA A 74 7.74 9.76 0.69
C ALA A 74 7.66 9.54 -0.83
N LEU A 75 8.69 9.89 -1.61
CA LEU A 75 8.73 9.57 -3.04
C LEU A 75 8.87 8.07 -3.29
N TYR A 76 9.53 7.35 -2.37
CA TYR A 76 9.69 5.89 -2.48
C TYR A 76 8.38 5.12 -2.30
N THR A 77 7.34 5.71 -1.69
CA THR A 77 6.01 5.07 -1.60
C THR A 77 5.35 4.96 -2.98
N GLU A 78 5.60 5.92 -3.87
CA GLU A 78 5.05 5.93 -5.23
C GLU A 78 5.90 5.15 -6.24
N LEU A 79 7.19 4.96 -5.95
CA LEU A 79 8.14 4.38 -6.90
C LEU A 79 7.73 3.00 -7.45
N PRO A 80 7.13 2.08 -6.67
CA PRO A 80 6.68 0.78 -7.19
C PRO A 80 5.60 0.85 -8.27
N ASN A 81 4.89 1.97 -8.39
CA ASN A 81 3.94 2.20 -9.48
C ASN A 81 4.63 2.55 -10.81
N TYR A 82 5.93 2.87 -10.77
CA TYR A 82 6.74 3.32 -11.91
C TYR A 82 8.02 2.50 -12.02
N PRO A 83 7.95 1.17 -12.23
CA PRO A 83 9.13 0.34 -12.35
C PRO A 83 9.88 0.66 -13.64
N SER A 84 11.22 0.71 -13.55
CA SER A 84 12.15 0.84 -14.66
C SER A 84 13.57 0.55 -14.19
N ALA A 85 14.51 0.40 -15.10
CA ALA A 85 15.93 0.31 -14.76
C ALA A 85 16.40 1.56 -13.98
N GLN A 86 15.85 2.74 -14.29
CA GLN A 86 16.15 3.99 -13.59
C GLN A 86 15.58 4.00 -12.17
N ALA A 87 14.32 3.56 -11.97
CA ALA A 87 13.72 3.43 -10.65
C ALA A 87 14.56 2.54 -9.75
N PHE A 88 14.98 1.39 -10.27
CA PHE A 88 15.83 0.46 -9.54
C PHE A 88 17.19 1.07 -9.17
N LYS A 89 17.88 1.72 -10.12
CA LYS A 89 19.18 2.38 -9.85
C LYS A 89 19.07 3.45 -8.76
N LEU A 90 18.00 4.25 -8.78
CA LEU A 90 17.75 5.28 -7.76
C LEU A 90 17.53 4.66 -6.38
N ALA A 91 16.70 3.63 -6.28
CA ALA A 91 16.45 2.95 -5.03
C ALA A 91 17.72 2.22 -4.52
N GLN A 92 18.47 1.58 -5.40
CA GLN A 92 19.72 0.91 -5.05
C GLN A 92 20.77 1.90 -4.53
N ALA A 93 20.92 3.06 -5.18
CA ALA A 93 21.87 4.09 -4.72
C ALA A 93 21.54 4.63 -3.31
N ASP A 94 20.27 4.64 -2.93
CA ASP A 94 19.83 5.13 -1.63
C ASP A 94 19.86 4.06 -0.53
N LEU A 95 20.24 2.83 -0.83
CA LEU A 95 20.54 1.83 0.20
C LEU A 95 21.78 2.20 1.03
N ASP A 96 22.69 3.02 0.48
CA ASP A 96 23.87 3.54 1.18
C ASP A 96 23.69 5.00 1.65
N HIS A 97 22.46 5.52 1.66
CA HIS A 97 22.20 6.89 2.08
C HIS A 97 22.55 7.11 3.56
N ALA A 98 23.09 8.29 3.91
CA ALA A 98 23.49 8.62 5.27
C ALA A 98 22.34 8.52 6.30
N ASP A 99 21.12 8.90 5.88
CA ASP A 99 19.93 8.89 6.72
C ASP A 99 19.20 7.53 6.63
N ALA A 100 19.01 6.88 7.78
CA ALA A 100 18.35 5.58 7.89
C ALA A 100 16.88 5.59 7.39
N ILE A 101 16.18 6.72 7.50
CA ILE A 101 14.80 6.86 6.98
C ILE A 101 14.78 6.62 5.47
N VAL A 102 15.78 7.15 4.77
CA VAL A 102 15.90 6.98 3.31
C VAL A 102 16.28 5.54 2.97
N ARG A 103 17.28 4.95 3.67
CA ARG A 103 17.68 3.56 3.46
C ARG A 103 16.50 2.61 3.64
N ARG A 104 15.74 2.79 4.74
CA ARG A 104 14.53 1.99 5.01
C ARG A 104 13.46 2.14 3.93
N ALA A 105 13.22 3.36 3.44
CA ALA A 105 12.27 3.60 2.35
C ALA A 105 12.73 2.97 1.04
N ALA A 106 14.03 3.00 0.75
CA ALA A 106 14.62 2.32 -0.41
C ALA A 106 14.49 0.79 -0.31
N VAL A 107 14.71 0.19 0.87
CA VAL A 107 14.46 -1.23 1.13
C VAL A 107 13.01 -1.59 0.82
N SER A 108 12.05 -0.81 1.33
CA SER A 108 10.63 -1.03 1.06
C SER A 108 10.26 -0.92 -0.43
N ALA A 109 10.83 0.06 -1.15
CA ALA A 109 10.60 0.21 -2.58
C ALA A 109 11.18 -0.97 -3.37
N ILE A 110 12.41 -1.38 -3.09
CA ILE A 110 13.07 -2.52 -3.74
C ILE A 110 12.31 -3.83 -3.49
N SER A 111 11.79 -4.03 -2.26
CA SER A 111 11.02 -5.22 -1.93
C SER A 111 9.76 -5.39 -2.79
N ARG A 112 9.23 -4.28 -3.31
CA ARG A 112 8.05 -4.25 -4.20
C ARG A 112 8.41 -4.20 -5.68
N LEU A 113 9.64 -3.76 -6.03
CA LEU A 113 10.12 -3.69 -7.42
C LEU A 113 10.70 -5.01 -7.90
N LEU A 114 11.28 -5.82 -7.01
CA LEU A 114 12.03 -7.02 -7.37
C LEU A 114 11.39 -8.32 -6.86
N PRO A 115 11.44 -9.40 -7.64
CA PRO A 115 11.10 -10.74 -7.17
C PRO A 115 12.11 -11.25 -6.13
N GLY A 116 11.71 -12.26 -5.34
CA GLY A 116 12.47 -12.81 -4.22
C GLY A 116 13.96 -13.05 -4.45
N PRO A 117 14.37 -13.81 -5.47
CA PRO A 117 15.79 -14.14 -5.68
C PRO A 117 16.68 -12.91 -5.93
N GLN A 118 16.19 -11.95 -6.72
CA GLN A 118 16.93 -10.71 -6.99
C GLN A 118 16.96 -9.80 -5.75
N ARG A 119 15.88 -9.82 -4.97
CA ARG A 119 15.76 -9.05 -3.73
C ARG A 119 16.83 -9.44 -2.72
N SER A 120 17.10 -10.75 -2.57
CA SER A 120 18.09 -11.27 -1.63
C SER A 120 19.49 -10.74 -1.92
N LEU A 121 19.91 -10.70 -3.19
CA LEU A 121 21.22 -10.18 -3.58
C LEU A 121 21.39 -8.70 -3.27
N ILE A 122 20.33 -7.92 -3.37
CA ILE A 122 20.38 -6.46 -3.21
C ILE A 122 20.20 -6.05 -1.75
N LEU A 123 19.27 -6.68 -1.03
CA LEU A 123 18.93 -6.32 0.35
C LEU A 123 19.70 -7.11 1.41
N GLY A 124 20.33 -8.23 1.04
CA GLY A 124 21.11 -9.05 1.95
C GLY A 124 22.17 -8.28 2.75
N PRO A 125 22.95 -7.37 2.15
CA PRO A 125 23.90 -6.54 2.90
C PRO A 125 23.28 -5.68 4.00
N LEU A 126 21.99 -5.30 3.85
CA LEU A 126 21.28 -4.46 4.84
C LEU A 126 20.86 -5.22 6.11
N LEU A 127 21.00 -6.54 6.14
CA LEU A 127 20.84 -7.34 7.36
C LEU A 127 21.87 -6.97 8.43
N GLU A 128 23.02 -6.39 8.03
CA GLU A 128 24.10 -5.94 8.90
C GLU A 128 24.17 -4.39 8.97
N ASP A 129 23.13 -3.66 8.55
CA ASP A 129 23.09 -2.20 8.60
C ASP A 129 23.32 -1.69 10.04
N SER A 130 24.00 -0.56 10.18
CA SER A 130 24.25 0.08 11.47
C SER A 130 22.95 0.48 12.20
N ASP A 131 21.92 0.84 11.46
CA ASP A 131 20.62 1.24 12.00
C ASP A 131 19.67 0.05 12.16
N GLN A 132 19.13 -0.11 13.36
CA GLN A 132 18.24 -1.21 13.70
C GLN A 132 16.97 -1.23 12.85
N SER A 133 16.39 -0.07 12.53
CA SER A 133 15.15 -0.01 11.75
C SER A 133 15.36 -0.41 10.29
N VAL A 134 16.56 -0.21 9.76
CA VAL A 134 16.95 -0.68 8.42
C VAL A 134 17.15 -2.19 8.42
N ARG A 135 17.86 -2.75 9.44
CA ARG A 135 17.99 -4.21 9.59
C ARG A 135 16.61 -4.89 9.65
N PHE A 136 15.68 -4.34 10.46
CA PHE A 136 14.32 -4.89 10.59
C PHE A 136 13.54 -4.80 9.26
N ALA A 137 13.70 -3.72 8.52
CA ALA A 137 13.10 -3.60 7.20
C ALA A 137 13.69 -4.62 6.20
N ALA A 138 14.99 -4.86 6.25
CA ALA A 138 15.66 -5.87 5.42
C ALA A 138 15.19 -7.28 5.78
N VAL A 139 15.11 -7.62 7.08
CA VAL A 139 14.52 -8.88 7.54
C VAL A 139 13.10 -9.02 6.97
N GLY A 140 12.21 -8.04 7.21
CA GLY A 140 10.83 -8.08 6.72
C GLY A 140 10.72 -8.22 5.20
N ALA A 141 11.64 -7.63 4.44
CA ALA A 141 11.68 -7.74 2.98
C ALA A 141 12.14 -9.14 2.50
N LEU A 142 12.89 -9.87 3.32
CA LEU A 142 13.42 -11.20 3.00
C LEU A 142 12.62 -12.34 3.63
N LEU A 143 11.77 -12.06 4.63
CA LEU A 143 10.81 -13.05 5.13
C LEU A 143 9.88 -13.51 4.00
N GLY A 144 9.68 -14.81 3.88
CA GLY A 144 8.87 -15.42 2.83
C GLY A 144 9.56 -15.53 1.46
N VAL A 145 10.83 -15.14 1.34
CA VAL A 145 11.67 -15.54 0.20
C VAL A 145 12.11 -16.97 0.44
N ASP A 146 12.01 -17.78 -0.61
CA ASP A 146 12.45 -19.18 -0.55
C ASP A 146 13.92 -19.26 -0.06
N PRO A 147 14.23 -20.13 0.93
CA PRO A 147 15.57 -20.25 1.51
C PRO A 147 16.69 -20.45 0.49
N ASP A 148 16.44 -21.24 -0.58
CA ASP A 148 17.41 -21.45 -1.66
C ASP A 148 17.69 -20.15 -2.42
N SER A 149 16.68 -19.28 -2.51
CA SER A 149 16.78 -17.96 -3.14
C SER A 149 17.43 -16.91 -2.24
N VAL A 150 17.46 -17.09 -0.92
CA VAL A 150 18.23 -16.25 -0.01
C VAL A 150 19.73 -16.51 -0.17
N GLY A 151 20.11 -17.75 -0.45
CA GLY A 151 21.45 -18.13 -0.86
C GLY A 151 22.51 -17.77 0.17
N LEU A 152 23.54 -17.02 -0.25
CA LEU A 152 24.69 -16.68 0.62
C LEU A 152 24.32 -15.84 1.87
N TYR A 153 23.13 -15.21 1.90
CA TYR A 153 22.67 -14.38 3.03
C TYR A 153 21.83 -15.14 4.05
N ILE A 154 21.60 -16.45 3.87
CA ILE A 154 20.77 -17.24 4.79
C ILE A 154 21.24 -17.18 6.25
N ARG A 155 22.56 -17.23 6.47
CA ARG A 155 23.12 -17.10 7.82
C ARG A 155 22.92 -15.71 8.38
N ALA A 156 23.22 -14.66 7.61
CA ALA A 156 23.02 -13.27 8.04
C ALA A 156 21.55 -12.96 8.33
N LEU A 157 20.62 -13.52 7.53
CA LEU A 157 19.18 -13.41 7.79
C LEU A 157 18.81 -14.06 9.13
N HIS A 158 19.28 -15.28 9.38
CA HIS A 158 19.01 -15.96 10.64
C HIS A 158 19.57 -15.19 11.86
N GLU A 159 20.82 -14.71 11.78
CA GLU A 159 21.45 -13.88 12.82
C GLU A 159 20.66 -12.57 13.05
N ALA A 160 20.19 -11.92 11.98
CA ALA A 160 19.37 -10.71 12.05
C ALA A 160 17.98 -10.98 12.66
N ILE A 161 17.34 -12.10 12.31
CA ILE A 161 16.08 -12.57 12.93
C ILE A 161 16.27 -12.76 14.44
N GLN A 162 17.33 -13.46 14.86
CA GLN A 162 17.62 -13.67 16.29
C GLN A 162 17.87 -12.36 17.02
N ALA A 163 18.60 -11.42 16.41
CA ALA A 163 18.83 -10.10 16.98
C ALA A 163 17.52 -9.30 17.12
N GLN A 164 16.64 -9.39 16.14
CA GLN A 164 15.32 -8.76 16.19
C GLN A 164 14.44 -9.40 17.26
N GLU A 165 14.44 -10.73 17.37
CA GLU A 165 13.73 -11.47 18.41
C GLU A 165 14.11 -10.97 19.81
N GLN A 166 15.40 -10.82 20.11
CA GLN A 166 15.87 -10.34 21.43
C GLN A 166 15.34 -8.93 21.74
N VAL A 167 15.32 -8.04 20.76
CA VAL A 167 14.77 -6.67 20.93
C VAL A 167 13.28 -6.70 21.23
N LEU A 168 12.53 -7.54 20.52
CA LEU A 168 11.08 -7.65 20.69
C LEU A 168 10.71 -8.35 22.02
N LEU A 169 11.48 -9.35 22.43
CA LEU A 169 11.30 -10.04 23.72
C LEU A 169 11.53 -9.10 24.93
N ALA A 170 12.31 -8.03 24.78
CA ALA A 170 12.46 -7.02 25.81
C ALA A 170 11.20 -6.14 26.02
N GLN A 171 10.17 -6.31 25.19
CA GLN A 171 8.92 -5.55 25.19
C GLN A 171 7.69 -6.48 25.33
N PRO A 172 7.59 -7.26 26.42
CA PRO A 172 6.59 -8.33 26.52
C PRO A 172 5.15 -7.83 26.57
N GLU A 173 4.91 -6.60 27.04
CA GLU A 173 3.60 -5.98 27.16
C GLU A 173 3.16 -5.21 25.90
N ASP A 174 4.08 -5.05 24.93
CA ASP A 174 3.75 -4.37 23.67
C ASP A 174 3.11 -5.35 22.69
N ALA A 175 1.82 -5.15 22.40
CA ALA A 175 1.06 -5.99 21.50
C ALA A 175 1.64 -5.99 20.07
N ASP A 176 2.18 -4.86 19.60
CA ASP A 176 2.78 -4.79 18.27
C ASP A 176 4.11 -5.54 18.22
N ALA A 177 4.91 -5.51 19.30
CA ALA A 177 6.10 -6.33 19.43
C ALA A 177 5.76 -7.83 19.41
N GLN A 178 4.69 -8.24 20.10
CA GLN A 178 4.23 -9.63 20.09
C GLN A 178 3.73 -10.06 18.70
N VAL A 179 3.04 -9.18 17.96
CA VAL A 179 2.66 -9.43 16.56
C VAL A 179 3.90 -9.64 15.67
N GLN A 180 4.93 -8.82 15.84
CA GLN A 180 6.17 -8.99 15.08
C GLN A 180 6.90 -10.29 15.46
N LEU A 181 6.98 -10.64 16.74
CA LEU A 181 7.52 -11.93 17.20
C LEU A 181 6.80 -13.10 16.56
N ALA A 182 5.47 -13.06 16.53
CA ALA A 182 4.68 -14.12 15.91
C ALA A 182 5.00 -14.30 14.42
N ARG A 183 5.25 -13.20 13.70
CA ARG A 183 5.67 -13.26 12.29
C ARG A 183 7.05 -13.88 12.11
N LEU A 184 8.01 -13.56 12.99
CA LEU A 184 9.34 -14.17 12.97
C LEU A 184 9.25 -15.68 13.24
N TYR A 185 8.53 -16.07 14.27
CA TYR A 185 8.35 -17.49 14.62
C TYR A 185 7.60 -18.29 13.54
N LEU A 186 6.65 -17.65 12.85
CA LEU A 186 6.00 -18.29 11.69
C LEU A 186 6.97 -18.55 10.53
N HIS A 187 7.92 -17.63 10.31
CA HIS A 187 8.97 -17.83 9.29
C HIS A 187 9.91 -18.96 9.64
N GLU A 188 10.25 -19.12 10.92
CA GLU A 188 11.11 -20.17 11.43
C GLU A 188 10.36 -21.50 11.68
N ASP A 189 9.08 -21.59 11.27
CA ASP A 189 8.18 -22.72 11.51
C ASP A 189 8.01 -23.09 13.01
N GLU A 190 8.34 -22.15 13.91
CA GLU A 190 8.20 -22.31 15.36
C GLU A 190 6.76 -22.01 15.84
N TYR A 191 5.79 -22.77 15.36
CA TYR A 191 4.36 -22.53 15.53
C TYR A 191 3.92 -22.40 17.00
N ALA A 192 4.54 -23.14 17.92
CA ALA A 192 4.23 -23.05 19.35
C ALA A 192 4.60 -21.68 19.93
N LYS A 193 5.76 -21.15 19.56
CA LYS A 193 6.19 -19.81 19.97
C LYS A 193 5.34 -18.73 19.28
N ALA A 194 5.03 -18.91 17.99
CA ALA A 194 4.14 -18.01 17.26
C ALA A 194 2.76 -17.92 17.93
N SER A 195 2.16 -19.06 18.30
CA SER A 195 0.90 -19.09 19.04
C SER A 195 0.98 -18.37 20.37
N ALA A 196 2.02 -18.61 21.17
CA ALA A 196 2.21 -17.95 22.46
C ALA A 196 2.38 -16.43 22.33
N ALA A 197 3.05 -15.94 21.28
CA ALA A 197 3.19 -14.51 21.00
C ALA A 197 1.84 -13.89 20.59
N VAL A 198 1.08 -14.56 19.72
CA VAL A 198 -0.26 -14.12 19.32
C VAL A 198 -1.20 -14.04 20.52
N GLU A 199 -1.20 -15.03 21.40
CA GLU A 199 -2.04 -14.98 22.60
C GLU A 199 -1.67 -13.83 23.53
N ARG A 200 -0.39 -13.50 23.67
CA ARG A 200 0.03 -12.30 24.43
C ARG A 200 -0.43 -11.00 23.77
N ALA A 201 -0.32 -10.91 22.43
CA ALA A 201 -0.83 -9.75 21.71
C ALA A 201 -2.34 -9.54 21.94
N LEU A 202 -3.10 -10.62 21.88
CA LEU A 202 -4.56 -10.59 22.11
C LEU A 202 -4.93 -10.35 23.59
N ALA A 203 -4.12 -10.82 24.54
CA ALA A 203 -4.33 -10.51 25.96
C ALA A 203 -4.15 -9.02 26.27
N GLY A 204 -3.22 -8.34 25.57
CA GLY A 204 -3.04 -6.88 25.68
C GLY A 204 -4.09 -6.07 24.91
N ASN A 205 -4.59 -6.62 23.79
CA ASN A 205 -5.65 -6.00 22.98
C ASN A 205 -6.42 -7.09 22.22
N ASP A 206 -7.58 -7.46 22.75
CA ASP A 206 -8.46 -8.50 22.18
C ASP A 206 -9.04 -8.15 20.79
N ARG A 207 -8.96 -6.86 20.41
CA ARG A 207 -9.38 -6.33 19.09
C ARG A 207 -8.22 -6.07 18.14
N ASN A 208 -7.03 -6.57 18.44
CA ASN A 208 -5.90 -6.47 17.51
C ASN A 208 -6.14 -7.37 16.29
N LEU A 209 -6.60 -6.76 15.19
CA LEU A 209 -6.95 -7.48 13.96
C LEU A 209 -5.75 -8.18 13.34
N ASP A 210 -4.56 -7.61 13.42
CA ASP A 210 -3.31 -8.23 12.96
C ASP A 210 -3.01 -9.50 13.75
N ALA A 211 -3.20 -9.47 15.08
CA ALA A 211 -3.03 -10.64 15.92
C ALA A 211 -4.07 -11.74 15.61
N VAL A 212 -5.33 -11.35 15.34
CA VAL A 212 -6.37 -12.30 14.89
C VAL A 212 -5.97 -12.96 13.58
N ALA A 213 -5.54 -12.21 12.58
CA ALA A 213 -5.12 -12.76 11.29
C ALA A 213 -3.89 -13.68 11.42
N LEU A 214 -2.95 -13.33 12.29
CA LEU A 214 -1.81 -14.19 12.61
C LEU A 214 -2.23 -15.48 13.31
N LYS A 215 -3.19 -15.41 14.26
CA LYS A 215 -3.75 -16.61 14.92
C LYS A 215 -4.32 -17.56 13.89
N VAL A 216 -5.11 -17.05 12.95
CA VAL A 216 -5.63 -17.83 11.81
C VAL A 216 -4.48 -18.47 11.04
N THR A 217 -3.45 -17.70 10.69
CA THR A 217 -2.31 -18.20 9.93
C THR A 217 -1.52 -19.29 10.69
N VAL A 218 -1.28 -19.12 11.99
CA VAL A 218 -0.62 -20.11 12.84
C VAL A 218 -1.41 -21.42 12.85
N LEU A 219 -2.73 -21.35 13.07
CA LEU A 219 -3.61 -22.53 13.08
C LEU A 219 -3.64 -23.24 11.72
N GLU A 220 -3.67 -22.49 10.62
CA GLU A 220 -3.56 -23.05 9.26
C GLU A 220 -2.25 -23.81 9.06
N ARG A 221 -1.12 -23.24 9.49
CA ARG A 221 0.20 -23.91 9.40
C ARG A 221 0.30 -25.15 10.26
N GLN A 222 -0.47 -25.22 11.35
CA GLN A 222 -0.60 -26.40 12.21
C GLN A 222 -1.59 -27.45 11.68
N GLY A 223 -2.29 -27.17 10.57
CA GLY A 223 -3.35 -28.02 10.03
C GLY A 223 -4.67 -27.98 10.82
N ALA A 224 -4.82 -27.04 11.73
CA ALA A 224 -6.02 -26.88 12.57
C ALA A 224 -7.08 -25.99 11.88
N HIS A 225 -7.54 -26.42 10.70
CA HIS A 225 -8.40 -25.62 9.82
C HIS A 225 -9.76 -25.25 10.45
N ASP A 226 -10.38 -26.17 11.20
CA ASP A 226 -11.64 -25.86 11.90
C ASP A 226 -11.45 -24.80 12.98
N ALA A 227 -10.32 -24.83 13.70
CA ALA A 227 -10.01 -23.83 14.72
C ALA A 227 -9.71 -22.46 14.07
N SER A 228 -9.00 -22.42 12.94
CA SER A 228 -8.73 -21.17 12.22
C SER A 228 -10.02 -20.52 11.73
N ARG A 229 -10.96 -21.32 11.20
CA ARG A 229 -12.30 -20.86 10.82
C ARG A 229 -13.09 -20.31 12.01
N GLN A 230 -13.03 -20.99 13.15
CA GLN A 230 -13.74 -20.55 14.36
C GLN A 230 -13.22 -19.21 14.87
N VAL A 231 -11.90 -18.98 14.84
CA VAL A 231 -11.29 -17.68 15.20
C VAL A 231 -11.86 -16.54 14.34
N LEU A 232 -11.99 -16.74 13.03
CA LEU A 232 -12.58 -15.74 12.13
C LEU A 232 -14.07 -15.53 12.42
N ALA A 233 -14.80 -16.62 12.68
CA ALA A 233 -16.24 -16.55 12.99
C ALA A 233 -16.49 -15.77 14.30
N ASP A 234 -15.71 -16.04 15.34
CA ASP A 234 -15.84 -15.37 16.64
C ASP A 234 -15.48 -13.87 16.53
N ALA A 235 -14.39 -13.55 15.81
CA ALA A 235 -13.98 -12.18 15.57
C ALA A 235 -15.03 -11.40 14.77
N LEU A 236 -15.62 -12.00 13.73
CA LEU A 236 -16.70 -11.41 12.95
C LEU A 236 -18.01 -11.28 13.73
N ALA A 237 -18.31 -12.22 14.64
CA ALA A 237 -19.46 -12.09 15.54
C ALA A 237 -19.31 -10.90 16.48
N ALA A 238 -18.08 -10.60 16.95
CA ALA A 238 -17.76 -9.44 17.78
C ALA A 238 -17.73 -8.12 16.98
N THR A 239 -17.30 -8.16 15.71
CA THR A 239 -17.14 -6.99 14.83
C THR A 239 -17.66 -7.28 13.42
N PRO A 240 -18.99 -7.34 13.20
CA PRO A 240 -19.59 -7.77 11.91
C PRO A 240 -19.25 -6.86 10.74
N ASP A 241 -19.01 -5.58 11.01
CA ASP A 241 -18.71 -4.56 9.99
C ASP A 241 -17.20 -4.29 9.85
N SER A 242 -16.35 -5.23 10.23
CA SER A 242 -14.91 -5.15 9.96
C SER A 242 -14.61 -5.56 8.53
N ALA A 243 -14.26 -4.61 7.67
CA ALA A 243 -13.84 -4.86 6.30
C ALA A 243 -12.61 -5.78 6.26
N PHE A 244 -11.66 -5.58 7.17
CA PHE A 244 -10.46 -6.40 7.31
C PHE A 244 -10.80 -7.88 7.57
N LEU A 245 -11.66 -8.17 8.55
CA LEU A 245 -12.04 -9.55 8.88
C LEU A 245 -12.85 -10.21 7.76
N GLN A 246 -13.70 -9.45 7.07
CA GLN A 246 -14.41 -9.95 5.88
C GLN A 246 -13.41 -10.31 4.77
N HIS A 247 -12.40 -9.49 4.53
CA HIS A 247 -11.34 -9.78 3.58
C HIS A 247 -10.52 -11.02 3.99
N GLU A 248 -10.13 -11.14 5.27
CA GLU A 248 -9.40 -12.31 5.76
C GLU A 248 -10.24 -13.61 5.68
N LEU A 249 -11.55 -13.53 5.94
CA LEU A 249 -12.47 -14.66 5.71
C LEU A 249 -12.50 -15.04 4.22
N GLY A 250 -12.59 -14.06 3.34
CA GLY A 250 -12.54 -14.31 1.89
C GLY A 250 -11.25 -15.01 1.47
N ARG A 251 -10.10 -14.55 1.96
CA ARG A 251 -8.80 -15.18 1.71
C ARG A 251 -8.71 -16.59 2.28
N TRP A 252 -9.26 -16.84 3.46
CA TRP A 252 -9.35 -18.15 4.06
C TRP A 252 -10.17 -19.08 3.17
N LEU A 253 -11.35 -18.67 2.73
CA LEU A 253 -12.25 -19.43 1.86
C LEU A 253 -11.60 -19.76 0.50
N ILE A 254 -10.83 -18.83 -0.09
CA ILE A 254 -10.05 -19.12 -1.31
C ILE A 254 -9.04 -20.24 -1.09
N ARG A 255 -8.30 -20.22 0.02
CA ARG A 255 -7.31 -21.28 0.33
C ARG A 255 -7.94 -22.64 0.56
N HIS A 256 -9.23 -22.68 0.87
CA HIS A 256 -9.99 -23.93 1.08
C HIS A 256 -10.93 -24.26 -0.10
N ASP A 257 -10.63 -23.75 -1.30
CA ASP A 257 -11.38 -24.02 -2.53
C ASP A 257 -12.88 -23.66 -2.46
N GLN A 258 -13.25 -22.71 -1.58
CA GLN A 258 -14.62 -22.22 -1.38
C GLN A 258 -14.82 -20.85 -2.02
N GLN A 259 -14.46 -20.73 -3.29
CA GLN A 259 -14.38 -19.44 -3.99
C GLN A 259 -15.73 -18.72 -4.09
N GLU A 260 -16.84 -19.45 -4.27
CA GLU A 260 -18.17 -18.84 -4.34
C GLU A 260 -18.57 -18.19 -2.99
N TYR A 261 -18.24 -18.83 -1.86
CA TYR A 261 -18.46 -18.22 -0.54
C TYR A 261 -17.48 -17.07 -0.28
N ALA A 262 -16.27 -17.16 -0.80
CA ALA A 262 -15.28 -16.07 -0.71
C ALA A 262 -15.79 -14.78 -1.36
N LEU A 263 -16.54 -14.86 -2.48
CA LEU A 263 -17.11 -13.69 -3.13
C LEU A 263 -18.04 -12.89 -2.20
N LEU A 264 -18.80 -13.57 -1.34
CA LEU A 264 -19.71 -12.88 -0.40
C LEU A 264 -18.90 -12.06 0.62
N ALA A 265 -17.88 -12.68 1.21
CA ALA A 265 -17.03 -12.01 2.20
C ALA A 265 -16.22 -10.88 1.57
N LEU A 266 -15.60 -11.10 0.41
CA LEU A 266 -14.82 -10.09 -0.31
C LEU A 266 -15.69 -8.94 -0.80
N SER A 267 -16.90 -9.20 -1.30
CA SER A 267 -17.85 -8.16 -1.67
C SER A 267 -18.23 -7.31 -0.47
N ARG A 268 -18.45 -7.95 0.69
CA ARG A 268 -18.75 -7.22 1.93
C ARG A 268 -17.57 -6.37 2.39
N ALA A 269 -16.33 -6.85 2.26
CA ALA A 269 -15.14 -6.05 2.54
C ALA A 269 -15.07 -4.79 1.66
N VAL A 270 -15.34 -4.94 0.36
CA VAL A 270 -15.37 -3.82 -0.61
C VAL A 270 -16.53 -2.85 -0.35
N GLU A 271 -17.69 -3.34 0.09
CA GLU A 271 -18.82 -2.48 0.49
C GLU A 271 -18.47 -1.61 1.71
N LEU A 272 -17.80 -2.20 2.71
CA LEU A 272 -17.41 -1.51 3.93
C LEU A 272 -16.29 -0.50 3.70
N GLU A 273 -15.32 -0.83 2.87
CA GLU A 273 -14.20 0.03 2.50
C GLU A 273 -14.04 0.12 0.97
N PRO A 274 -14.90 0.91 0.29
CA PRO A 274 -14.92 0.93 -1.17
C PRO A 274 -13.68 1.55 -1.82
N ASP A 275 -12.85 2.26 -1.08
CA ASP A 275 -11.62 2.89 -1.58
C ASP A 275 -10.37 2.02 -1.35
N ASN A 276 -10.52 0.88 -0.69
CA ASN A 276 -9.44 -0.05 -0.45
C ASN A 276 -9.12 -0.84 -1.72
N ALA A 277 -8.01 -0.49 -2.36
CA ALA A 277 -7.57 -1.13 -3.60
C ALA A 277 -7.20 -2.61 -3.42
N GLU A 278 -6.67 -3.00 -2.25
CA GLU A 278 -6.29 -4.39 -1.96
C GLU A 278 -7.52 -5.31 -1.94
N TYR A 279 -8.60 -4.88 -1.26
CA TYR A 279 -9.84 -5.65 -1.20
C TYR A 279 -10.47 -5.83 -2.59
N ARG A 280 -10.48 -4.76 -3.39
CA ARG A 280 -10.95 -4.84 -4.78
C ARG A 280 -10.07 -5.71 -5.66
N LEU A 281 -8.75 -5.67 -5.50
CA LEU A 281 -7.83 -6.53 -6.23
C LEU A 281 -8.10 -8.01 -5.92
N THR A 282 -8.22 -8.36 -4.64
CA THR A 282 -8.53 -9.73 -4.23
C THR A 282 -9.87 -10.19 -4.79
N LEU A 283 -10.91 -9.32 -4.73
CA LEU A 283 -12.22 -9.62 -5.32
C LEU A 283 -12.13 -9.81 -6.84
N ALA A 284 -11.40 -8.93 -7.55
CA ALA A 284 -11.23 -9.02 -9.00
C ALA A 284 -10.53 -10.32 -9.41
N MET A 285 -9.46 -10.70 -8.71
CA MET A 285 -8.75 -11.95 -8.99
C MET A 285 -9.62 -13.19 -8.71
N THR A 286 -10.43 -13.16 -7.67
CA THR A 286 -11.37 -14.26 -7.34
C THR A 286 -12.47 -14.36 -8.38
N LEU A 287 -13.03 -13.23 -8.82
CA LEU A 287 -14.03 -13.18 -9.90
C LEU A 287 -13.46 -13.72 -11.23
N HIS A 288 -12.21 -13.35 -11.55
CA HIS A 288 -11.52 -13.87 -12.72
C HIS A 288 -11.34 -15.40 -12.65
N GLY A 289 -10.89 -15.93 -11.50
CA GLY A 289 -10.75 -17.37 -11.27
C GLY A 289 -12.06 -18.15 -11.40
N LEU A 290 -13.20 -17.46 -11.26
CA LEU A 290 -14.56 -18.02 -11.48
C LEU A 290 -15.13 -17.67 -12.86
N GLU A 291 -14.28 -17.27 -13.81
CA GLU A 291 -14.64 -16.90 -15.19
C GLU A 291 -15.64 -15.72 -15.29
N GLN A 292 -15.80 -14.94 -14.22
CA GLN A 292 -16.67 -13.76 -14.18
C GLN A 292 -15.91 -12.51 -14.67
N LEU A 293 -15.42 -12.56 -15.90
CA LEU A 293 -14.49 -11.57 -16.47
C LEU A 293 -15.03 -10.13 -16.40
N ASP A 294 -16.27 -9.90 -16.78
CA ASP A 294 -16.87 -8.55 -16.77
C ASP A 294 -16.94 -7.95 -15.35
N ALA A 295 -17.22 -8.80 -14.35
CA ALA A 295 -17.28 -8.35 -12.97
C ALA A 295 -15.86 -8.07 -12.43
N ALA A 296 -14.87 -8.89 -12.78
CA ALA A 296 -13.47 -8.67 -12.44
C ALA A 296 -12.94 -7.36 -13.02
N GLN A 297 -13.21 -7.11 -14.29
CA GLN A 297 -12.83 -5.87 -14.99
C GLN A 297 -13.41 -4.64 -14.30
N ARG A 298 -14.70 -4.65 -13.94
CA ARG A 298 -15.34 -3.53 -13.22
C ARG A 298 -14.67 -3.22 -11.88
N GLN A 299 -14.17 -4.23 -11.13
CA GLN A 299 -13.44 -3.96 -9.90
C GLN A 299 -12.11 -3.25 -10.16
N LEU A 300 -11.38 -3.66 -11.20
CA LEU A 300 -10.11 -3.03 -11.58
C LEU A 300 -10.32 -1.60 -12.12
N GLU A 301 -11.34 -1.38 -12.92
CA GLU A 301 -11.75 -0.03 -13.39
C GLU A 301 -12.09 0.89 -12.20
N ALA A 302 -12.80 0.36 -11.20
CA ALA A 302 -13.12 1.10 -9.98
C ALA A 302 -11.87 1.49 -9.16
N ILE A 303 -10.80 0.66 -9.16
CA ILE A 303 -9.52 1.04 -8.58
C ILE A 303 -8.90 2.19 -9.38
N LEU A 304 -8.81 2.05 -10.71
CA LEU A 304 -8.17 3.06 -11.56
C LEU A 304 -8.91 4.39 -11.58
N SER A 305 -10.22 4.40 -11.38
CA SER A 305 -10.99 5.64 -11.25
C SER A 305 -10.63 6.46 -10.00
N ARG A 306 -10.16 5.81 -8.92
CA ARG A 306 -9.78 6.44 -7.66
C ARG A 306 -8.27 6.65 -7.53
N THR A 307 -7.51 5.69 -7.98
CA THR A 307 -6.05 5.65 -7.95
C THR A 307 -5.48 5.36 -9.34
N PRO A 308 -5.46 6.36 -10.24
CA PRO A 308 -5.01 6.16 -11.62
C PRO A 308 -3.54 5.73 -11.72
N ALA A 309 -2.74 5.93 -10.66
CA ALA A 309 -1.36 5.46 -10.56
C ALA A 309 -1.23 3.96 -10.25
N ASN A 310 -2.32 3.27 -9.87
CA ASN A 310 -2.25 1.87 -9.49
C ASN A 310 -1.87 0.99 -10.68
N ARG A 311 -0.56 0.75 -10.81
CA ARG A 311 0.01 -0.06 -11.91
C ARG A 311 -0.50 -1.50 -11.89
N GLN A 312 -0.64 -2.11 -10.70
CA GLN A 312 -1.08 -3.50 -10.59
C GLN A 312 -2.48 -3.68 -11.17
N ALA A 313 -3.42 -2.80 -10.79
CA ALA A 313 -4.78 -2.84 -11.34
C ALA A 313 -4.79 -2.62 -12.86
N ARG A 314 -3.92 -1.71 -13.37
CA ARG A 314 -3.84 -1.42 -14.80
C ARG A 314 -3.32 -2.63 -15.58
N VAL A 315 -2.25 -3.27 -15.13
CA VAL A 315 -1.68 -4.44 -15.78
C VAL A 315 -2.68 -5.59 -15.81
N LEU A 316 -3.32 -5.90 -14.67
CA LEU A 316 -4.36 -6.93 -14.60
C LEU A 316 -5.55 -6.62 -15.53
N LEU A 317 -5.99 -5.37 -15.59
CA LEU A 317 -7.10 -4.99 -16.46
C LEU A 317 -6.73 -5.14 -17.94
N ILE A 318 -5.51 -4.80 -18.33
CA ILE A 318 -5.02 -5.04 -19.69
C ILE A 318 -5.05 -6.55 -20.01
N GLU A 319 -4.56 -7.39 -19.09
CA GLU A 319 -4.56 -8.85 -19.27
C GLU A 319 -6.01 -9.40 -19.41
N TYR A 320 -6.92 -8.98 -18.53
CA TYR A 320 -8.32 -9.43 -18.58
C TYR A 320 -9.07 -8.93 -19.83
N TRP A 321 -8.75 -7.72 -20.32
CA TRP A 321 -9.30 -7.24 -21.60
C TRP A 321 -8.71 -7.95 -22.82
N LYS A 322 -7.45 -8.38 -22.77
CA LYS A 322 -6.87 -9.24 -23.81
C LYS A 322 -7.61 -10.58 -23.88
N GLU A 323 -7.83 -11.22 -22.73
CA GLU A 323 -8.56 -12.50 -22.64
C GLU A 323 -9.99 -12.38 -23.17
N SER A 324 -10.69 -11.28 -22.89
CA SER A 324 -12.06 -11.04 -23.36
C SER A 324 -12.14 -10.42 -24.76
N GLY A 325 -11.02 -10.24 -25.47
CA GLY A 325 -10.97 -9.71 -26.83
C GLY A 325 -11.23 -8.20 -26.96
N GLN A 326 -11.18 -7.44 -25.88
CA GLN A 326 -11.44 -5.99 -25.84
C GLN A 326 -10.19 -5.18 -26.26
N LEU A 327 -9.64 -5.47 -27.42
CA LEU A 327 -8.33 -4.95 -27.87
C LEU A 327 -8.26 -3.42 -27.99
N GLN A 328 -9.37 -2.75 -28.26
CA GLN A 328 -9.40 -1.28 -28.30
C GLN A 328 -9.15 -0.68 -26.91
N ASN A 329 -9.76 -1.25 -25.87
CA ASN A 329 -9.56 -0.82 -24.48
C ASN A 329 -8.12 -1.09 -24.01
N VAL A 330 -7.56 -2.23 -24.42
CA VAL A 330 -6.14 -2.56 -24.18
C VAL A 330 -5.22 -1.48 -24.71
N GLN A 331 -5.41 -1.03 -25.96
CA GLN A 331 -4.57 0.01 -26.55
C GLN A 331 -4.66 1.35 -25.80
N VAL A 332 -5.82 1.71 -25.29
CA VAL A 332 -6.00 2.94 -24.49
C VAL A 332 -5.18 2.85 -23.21
N LEU A 333 -5.27 1.76 -22.44
CA LEU A 333 -4.53 1.60 -21.19
C LEU A 333 -3.01 1.45 -21.41
N LEU A 334 -2.58 0.80 -22.47
CA LEU A 334 -1.16 0.74 -22.84
C LEU A 334 -0.62 2.13 -23.16
N ALA A 335 -1.36 2.93 -23.92
CA ALA A 335 -0.97 4.32 -24.21
C ALA A 335 -0.96 5.21 -22.95
N GLU A 336 -1.84 4.95 -21.98
CA GLU A 336 -1.79 5.63 -20.69
C GLU A 336 -0.57 5.22 -19.86
N LEU A 337 -0.26 3.92 -19.81
CA LEU A 337 0.91 3.40 -19.11
C LEU A 337 2.18 4.00 -19.70
N GLU A 338 2.31 4.01 -21.03
CA GLU A 338 3.44 4.61 -21.75
C GLU A 338 3.58 6.12 -21.43
N ARG A 339 2.47 6.86 -21.42
CA ARG A 339 2.51 8.29 -21.06
C ARG A 339 2.95 8.54 -19.62
N GLN A 340 2.61 7.64 -18.68
CA GLN A 340 2.99 7.73 -17.28
C GLN A 340 4.44 7.29 -17.04
N ASN A 341 4.83 6.17 -17.64
CA ASN A 341 6.14 5.52 -17.51
C ASN A 341 6.52 4.83 -18.82
N PRO A 342 7.19 5.53 -19.76
CA PRO A 342 7.58 4.95 -21.05
C PRO A 342 8.58 3.79 -20.93
N ASP A 343 9.30 3.71 -19.80
CA ASP A 343 10.28 2.65 -19.54
C ASP A 343 9.69 1.48 -18.71
N ASP A 344 8.35 1.36 -18.64
CA ASP A 344 7.70 0.27 -17.91
C ASP A 344 8.03 -1.09 -18.55
N PRO A 345 8.56 -2.07 -17.77
CA PRO A 345 8.93 -3.38 -18.31
C PRO A 345 7.76 -4.15 -18.94
N PHE A 346 6.53 -3.85 -18.57
CA PHE A 346 5.34 -4.48 -19.13
C PHE A 346 5.16 -4.11 -20.62
N LEU A 347 5.46 -2.85 -20.99
CA LEU A 347 5.40 -2.40 -22.38
C LEU A 347 6.38 -3.13 -23.31
N GLN A 348 7.49 -3.63 -22.74
CA GLN A 348 8.52 -4.33 -23.52
C GLN A 348 8.21 -5.81 -23.77
N LYS A 349 7.29 -6.39 -23.01
CA LYS A 349 6.89 -7.81 -23.15
C LYS A 349 5.83 -8.02 -24.22
N ASP A 350 5.13 -6.97 -24.61
CA ASP A 350 3.97 -7.01 -25.50
C ASP A 350 4.25 -6.45 -26.91
N LEU A 351 5.51 -6.04 -27.19
CA LEU A 351 6.02 -5.69 -28.50
C LEU A 351 6.82 -6.84 -29.10
#